data_2b628339c50eb6c14c57a12fa4f64b8f
#
_entry.id   2b628339c50eb6c14c57a12fa4f64b8f
#
_cell.length_a   1.000
_cell.length_b   1.000
_cell.length_c   1.000
_cell.angle_alpha   90.00
_cell.angle_beta   90.00
_cell.angle_gamma   90.00
#
_symmetry.space_group_name_H-M   'P 1'
#
loop_
_entity.id
_entity.type
_entity.pdbx_description
1 polymer ?
#
loop_
_entity_poly.entity_id
_entity_poly.type
_entity_poly.pdbx_seq_one_letter_code
_entity_poly.pdbx_strand_id
1 'polypeptide(L)'
;LSIDFLRKKGLAKANKKSSREAKEGAIGVYSNNKISTIIQINTETDFAAKNEVFLNFMDEIGNYSLEINDINCSVENFLESTKNNRIISDYFRDIIAKIGENIILTKLYINDHKENYFSYYVHNSYKKNIGKIATLISYKTDEDNDESKLLAKNLCMHIAASKPLSLNVETLDKGLIEKEKDIQLDLIKSSGKPQNIIEKILDGKMKKFYSE
;
A
#
# COMPACT_ATOMS: atom_id res chain seq x y z
N LEU A 1 18.47 6.36 35.55
CA LEU A 1 17.27 6.93 36.24
C LEU A 1 16.52 7.94 35.40
N SER A 2 17.13 9.01 34.84
CA SER A 2 16.43 10.04 34.06
C SER A 2 15.98 9.53 32.68
N ILE A 3 16.82 8.75 32.00
CA ILE A 3 16.51 8.16 30.68
C ILE A 3 15.36 7.16 30.81
N ASP A 4 15.37 6.30 31.80
CA ASP A 4 14.31 5.32 32.05
C ASP A 4 12.99 5.97 32.42
N PHE A 5 13.05 7.08 33.18
CA PHE A 5 11.85 7.87 33.50
C PHE A 5 11.25 8.54 32.26
N LEU A 6 12.08 9.13 31.38
CA LEU A 6 11.64 9.73 30.13
C LEU A 6 11.07 8.69 29.18
N ARG A 7 11.69 7.50 29.10
CA ARG A 7 11.20 6.37 28.30
C ARG A 7 9.83 5.87 28.80
N LYS A 8 9.67 5.67 30.12
CA LYS A 8 8.36 5.31 30.71
C LYS A 8 7.29 6.36 30.47
N LYS A 9 7.63 7.65 30.55
CA LYS A 9 6.71 8.76 30.27
C LYS A 9 6.34 8.84 28.79
N GLY A 10 7.28 8.55 27.88
CA GLY A 10 7.05 8.44 26.43
C GLY A 10 6.10 7.28 26.09
N LEU A 11 6.34 6.09 26.67
CA LEU A 11 5.49 4.91 26.50
C LEU A 11 4.05 5.17 27.00
N ALA A 12 3.87 5.80 28.15
CA ALA A 12 2.56 6.16 28.68
C ALA A 12 1.82 7.17 27.76
N LYS A 13 2.54 8.10 27.13
CA LYS A 13 1.97 9.02 26.15
C LYS A 13 1.59 8.32 24.83
N ALA A 14 2.42 7.40 24.33
CA ALA A 14 2.14 6.63 23.13
C ALA A 14 0.88 5.76 23.31
N ASN A 15 0.75 5.08 24.45
CA ASN A 15 -0.43 4.27 24.75
C ASN A 15 -1.75 5.09 24.81
N LYS A 16 -1.69 6.34 25.29
CA LYS A 16 -2.87 7.22 25.28
C LYS A 16 -3.27 7.71 23.90
N LYS A 17 -2.39 7.62 22.91
CA LYS A 17 -2.63 8.08 21.54
C LYS A 17 -3.02 6.96 20.59
N SER A 18 -2.72 5.70 20.94
CA SER A 18 -3.01 4.54 20.08
C SER A 18 -4.49 4.35 19.71
N SER A 19 -5.41 4.95 20.48
CA SER A 19 -6.85 4.93 20.18
C SER A 19 -7.31 6.05 19.24
N ARG A 20 -6.42 7.00 18.88
CA ARG A 20 -6.78 8.09 17.98
C ARG A 20 -6.76 7.62 16.55
N GLU A 21 -7.71 8.09 15.77
CA GLU A 21 -7.81 7.75 14.36
C GLU A 21 -6.66 8.37 13.55
N ALA A 22 -5.97 7.54 12.76
CA ALA A 22 -4.87 7.93 11.88
C ALA A 22 -5.26 7.63 10.42
N LYS A 23 -5.79 8.63 9.71
CA LYS A 23 -6.27 8.50 8.31
C LYS A 23 -5.32 9.08 7.29
N GLU A 24 -4.47 10.01 7.70
CA GLU A 24 -3.43 10.59 6.86
C GLU A 24 -2.20 9.68 6.84
N GLY A 25 -1.10 10.10 6.24
CA GLY A 25 0.14 9.34 6.22
C GLY A 25 0.79 9.31 4.85
N ALA A 26 1.70 8.36 4.67
CA ALA A 26 2.42 8.16 3.43
C ALA A 26 2.66 6.67 3.12
N ILE A 27 2.94 6.42 1.85
CA ILE A 27 3.34 5.10 1.34
C ILE A 27 4.79 5.21 0.87
N GLY A 28 5.61 4.26 1.28
CA GLY A 28 7.01 4.15 0.84
C GLY A 28 7.25 2.87 0.05
N VAL A 29 8.10 2.96 -0.99
CA VAL A 29 8.57 1.80 -1.76
C VAL A 29 10.06 1.65 -1.53
N TYR A 30 10.50 0.46 -1.16
CA TYR A 30 11.90 0.14 -0.91
C TYR A 30 12.28 -1.11 -1.69
N SER A 31 13.52 -1.23 -2.09
CA SER A 31 13.97 -2.39 -2.86
C SER A 31 15.47 -2.64 -2.71
N ASN A 32 15.83 -3.89 -2.84
CA ASN A 32 17.20 -4.37 -3.03
C ASN A 32 17.22 -5.36 -4.21
N ASN A 33 18.34 -6.06 -4.42
CA ASN A 33 18.48 -6.99 -5.53
C ASN A 33 17.60 -8.25 -5.43
N LYS A 34 16.92 -8.49 -4.30
CA LYS A 34 16.14 -9.71 -4.05
C LYS A 34 14.66 -9.43 -3.88
N ILE A 35 14.32 -8.39 -3.14
CA ILE A 35 12.94 -8.07 -2.78
C ILE A 35 12.64 -6.59 -2.94
N SER A 36 11.36 -6.28 -3.12
CA SER A 36 10.78 -4.94 -2.97
C SER A 36 9.71 -4.96 -1.91
N THR A 37 9.57 -3.86 -1.17
CA THR A 37 8.53 -3.71 -0.17
C THR A 37 7.74 -2.43 -0.39
N ILE A 38 6.45 -2.48 -0.11
CA ILE A 38 5.58 -1.30 0.04
C ILE A 38 5.12 -1.27 1.48
N ILE A 39 5.36 -0.16 2.16
CA ILE A 39 4.85 0.09 3.50
C ILE A 39 3.91 1.29 3.48
N GLN A 40 2.81 1.20 4.23
CA GLN A 40 1.93 2.33 4.49
C GLN A 40 1.94 2.63 5.97
N ILE A 41 2.37 3.84 6.32
CA ILE A 41 2.37 4.33 7.70
C ILE A 41 1.42 5.52 7.79
N ASN A 42 0.43 5.39 8.66
CA ASN A 42 -0.58 6.41 8.87
C ASN A 42 -0.24 7.32 10.03
N THR A 43 -0.69 8.58 9.95
CA THR A 43 -0.59 9.66 10.94
C THR A 43 -1.97 10.28 11.17
N GLU A 44 -2.13 11.06 12.25
CA GLU A 44 -3.39 11.78 12.50
C GLU A 44 -3.59 12.91 11.48
N THR A 45 -2.49 13.63 11.12
CA THR A 45 -2.55 14.79 10.21
C THR A 45 -1.61 14.66 9.02
N ASP A 46 -1.90 15.39 7.95
CA ASP A 46 -1.04 15.51 6.77
C ASP A 46 0.24 16.32 7.05
N PHE A 47 0.23 17.20 8.05
CA PHE A 47 1.43 17.90 8.52
C PHE A 47 2.45 16.94 9.08
N ALA A 48 2.02 15.98 9.91
CA ALA A 48 2.91 14.95 10.43
C ALA A 48 3.44 14.06 9.32
N ALA A 49 2.60 13.70 8.34
CA ALA A 49 2.99 12.88 7.19
C ALA A 49 4.07 13.50 6.30
N LYS A 50 4.18 14.83 6.29
CA LYS A 50 5.18 15.60 5.52
C LYS A 50 6.38 16.01 6.36
N ASN A 51 6.36 15.76 7.67
CA ASN A 51 7.44 16.13 8.58
C ASN A 51 8.70 15.31 8.28
N GLU A 52 9.84 15.97 8.24
CA GLU A 52 11.13 15.31 7.95
C GLU A 52 11.46 14.19 8.93
N VAL A 53 11.11 14.33 10.20
CA VAL A 53 11.31 13.30 11.23
C VAL A 53 10.50 12.05 10.92
N PHE A 54 9.26 12.20 10.45
CA PHE A 54 8.41 11.11 10.01
C PHE A 54 8.95 10.45 8.74
N LEU A 55 9.35 11.24 7.75
CA LEU A 55 9.89 10.73 6.48
C LEU A 55 11.21 9.95 6.69
N ASN A 56 12.07 10.40 7.60
CA ASN A 56 13.29 9.68 7.98
C ASN A 56 12.96 8.38 8.73
N PHE A 57 11.95 8.40 9.58
CA PHE A 57 11.44 7.19 10.22
C PHE A 57 10.87 6.19 9.22
N MET A 58 10.13 6.66 8.20
CA MET A 58 9.66 5.80 7.11
C MET A 58 10.81 5.14 6.36
N ASP A 59 11.88 5.89 6.07
CA ASP A 59 13.07 5.33 5.43
C ASP A 59 13.74 4.27 6.30
N GLU A 60 13.80 4.48 7.61
CA GLU A 60 14.36 3.50 8.56
C GLU A 60 13.53 2.20 8.56
N ILE A 61 12.23 2.29 8.75
CA ILE A 61 11.32 1.13 8.79
C ILE A 61 11.27 0.42 7.43
N GLY A 62 11.25 1.18 6.33
CA GLY A 62 11.27 0.63 4.99
C GLY A 62 12.54 -0.17 4.68
N ASN A 63 13.70 0.32 5.12
CA ASN A 63 14.94 -0.44 4.98
C ASN A 63 14.93 -1.70 5.88
N TYR A 64 14.32 -1.66 7.06
CA TYR A 64 14.18 -2.86 7.90
C TYR A 64 13.26 -3.90 7.24
N SER A 65 12.22 -3.47 6.52
CA SER A 65 11.34 -4.39 5.81
C SER A 65 12.04 -5.19 4.70
N LEU A 66 13.15 -4.69 4.15
CA LEU A 66 13.96 -5.39 3.15
C LEU A 66 14.79 -6.56 3.72
N GLU A 67 14.84 -6.72 5.03
CA GLU A 67 15.58 -7.79 5.69
C GLU A 67 14.67 -8.98 6.08
N ILE A 68 13.37 -8.86 5.83
CA ILE A 68 12.39 -9.91 6.11
C ILE A 68 12.52 -11.01 5.05
N ASN A 69 12.68 -12.26 5.51
CA ASN A 69 12.79 -13.42 4.65
C ASN A 69 11.43 -14.05 4.29
N ASP A 70 10.39 -13.76 5.07
CA ASP A 70 9.04 -14.29 4.83
C ASP A 70 8.24 -13.28 4.01
N ILE A 71 7.95 -13.63 2.75
CA ILE A 71 7.16 -12.78 1.83
C ILE A 71 5.70 -12.63 2.27
N ASN A 72 5.19 -13.52 3.12
CA ASN A 72 3.85 -13.47 3.68
C ASN A 72 3.83 -12.85 5.09
N CYS A 73 4.90 -12.16 5.50
CA CYS A 73 4.99 -11.53 6.81
C CYS A 73 3.85 -10.54 7.01
N SER A 74 3.03 -10.76 8.03
CA SER A 74 1.96 -9.83 8.40
C SER A 74 2.53 -8.57 9.07
N VAL A 75 1.72 -7.51 9.13
CA VAL A 75 2.07 -6.29 9.87
C VAL A 75 2.38 -6.59 11.33
N GLU A 76 1.60 -7.44 11.96
CA GLU A 76 1.77 -7.85 13.36
C GLU A 76 3.11 -8.56 13.56
N ASN A 77 3.41 -9.57 12.73
CA ASN A 77 4.67 -10.30 12.80
C ASN A 77 5.88 -9.40 12.56
N PHE A 78 5.76 -8.45 11.62
CA PHE A 78 6.81 -7.46 11.39
C PHE A 78 7.02 -6.56 12.61
N LEU A 79 5.96 -6.07 13.23
CA LEU A 79 6.06 -5.22 14.42
C LEU A 79 6.65 -5.93 15.64
N GLU A 80 6.48 -7.26 15.73
CA GLU A 80 7.06 -8.12 16.76
C GLU A 80 8.50 -8.54 16.46
N SER A 81 8.94 -8.40 15.21
CA SER A 81 10.30 -8.75 14.80
C SER A 81 11.34 -7.84 15.46
N THR A 82 12.59 -8.29 15.46
CA THR A 82 13.68 -7.60 16.15
C THR A 82 14.70 -7.08 15.15
N LYS A 83 15.06 -5.81 15.28
CA LYS A 83 16.17 -5.17 14.57
C LYS A 83 17.09 -4.47 15.57
N ASN A 84 18.40 -4.69 15.42
CA ASN A 84 19.42 -4.12 16.32
C ASN A 84 19.13 -4.40 17.82
N ASN A 85 18.75 -5.64 18.15
CA ASN A 85 18.35 -6.08 19.50
C ASN A 85 17.14 -5.32 20.09
N ARG A 86 16.27 -4.77 19.23
CA ARG A 86 15.09 -4.01 19.63
C ARG A 86 13.89 -4.40 18.77
N ILE A 87 12.72 -4.55 19.39
CA ILE A 87 11.47 -4.87 18.71
C ILE A 87 11.03 -3.68 17.84
N ILE A 88 10.57 -3.94 16.62
CA ILE A 88 10.14 -2.88 15.67
C ILE A 88 9.05 -1.99 16.26
N SER A 89 8.09 -2.54 17.00
CA SER A 89 7.04 -1.74 17.67
C SER A 89 7.59 -0.69 18.65
N ASP A 90 8.79 -0.88 19.19
CA ASP A 90 9.42 0.12 20.06
C ASP A 90 9.90 1.35 19.29
N TYR A 91 10.30 1.20 18.02
CA TYR A 91 10.61 2.34 17.14
C TYR A 91 9.36 3.19 16.88
N PHE A 92 8.19 2.54 16.72
CA PHE A 92 6.90 3.26 16.58
C PHE A 92 6.53 4.02 17.86
N ARG A 93 6.77 3.45 19.04
CA ARG A 93 6.53 4.14 20.30
C ARG A 93 7.39 5.39 20.46
N ASP A 94 8.66 5.33 20.03
CA ASP A 94 9.56 6.46 20.09
C ASP A 94 9.15 7.58 19.15
N ILE A 95 8.76 7.26 17.90
CA ILE A 95 8.33 8.28 16.95
C ILE A 95 7.01 8.93 17.37
N ILE A 96 6.06 8.17 17.94
CA ILE A 96 4.82 8.70 18.52
C ILE A 96 5.14 9.67 19.67
N ALA A 97 6.09 9.32 20.53
CA ALA A 97 6.52 10.21 21.62
C ALA A 97 7.16 11.51 21.10
N LYS A 98 7.92 11.44 20.00
CA LYS A 98 8.65 12.55 19.38
C LYS A 98 7.74 13.48 18.58
N ILE A 99 6.88 12.96 17.73
CA ILE A 99 5.98 13.75 16.88
C ILE A 99 4.74 14.19 17.67
N GLY A 100 4.26 13.35 18.56
CA GLY A 100 3.10 13.67 19.37
C GLY A 100 1.77 13.28 18.77
N GLU A 101 1.76 12.49 17.68
CA GLU A 101 0.57 11.93 17.04
C GLU A 101 0.58 10.40 17.07
N ASN A 102 -0.59 9.79 16.87
CA ASN A 102 -0.69 8.35 16.62
C ASN A 102 -0.07 8.02 15.26
N ILE A 103 0.83 7.05 15.23
CA ILE A 103 1.53 6.61 14.02
C ILE A 103 1.46 5.10 13.96
N ILE A 104 0.88 4.57 12.85
CA ILE A 104 0.53 3.17 12.73
C ILE A 104 1.03 2.63 11.38
N LEU A 105 1.73 1.50 11.40
CA LEU A 105 1.95 0.70 10.20
C LEU A 105 0.64 -0.01 9.85
N THR A 106 0.03 0.34 8.74
CA THR A 106 -1.28 -0.20 8.33
C THR A 106 -1.17 -1.25 7.24
N LYS A 107 -0.11 -1.17 6.40
CA LYS A 107 0.13 -2.16 5.35
C LYS A 107 1.61 -2.43 5.19
N LEU A 108 1.93 -3.69 4.97
CA LEU A 108 3.23 -4.20 4.55
C LEU A 108 2.97 -5.17 3.41
N TYR A 109 3.61 -4.94 2.27
CA TYR A 109 3.61 -5.84 1.14
C TYR A 109 5.06 -6.14 0.76
N ILE A 110 5.40 -7.41 0.61
CA ILE A 110 6.74 -7.87 0.25
C ILE A 110 6.64 -8.63 -1.06
N ASN A 111 7.42 -8.24 -2.05
CA ASN A 111 7.51 -8.90 -3.33
C ASN A 111 8.92 -9.50 -3.50
N ASP A 112 8.99 -10.79 -3.73
CA ASP A 112 10.23 -11.49 -4.06
C ASP A 112 10.48 -11.38 -5.57
N HIS A 113 11.61 -10.84 -5.98
CA HIS A 113 11.93 -10.66 -7.39
C HIS A 113 12.15 -12.00 -8.10
N LYS A 114 12.78 -12.97 -7.43
CA LYS A 114 13.25 -14.23 -8.04
C LYS A 114 13.94 -13.96 -9.37
N GLU A 115 13.31 -14.41 -10.47
CA GLU A 115 13.78 -14.21 -11.85
C GLU A 115 13.03 -13.07 -12.56
N ASN A 116 12.31 -12.23 -11.83
CA ASN A 116 11.50 -11.15 -12.40
C ASN A 116 12.20 -9.80 -12.23
N TYR A 117 11.92 -8.92 -13.18
CA TYR A 117 12.19 -7.49 -13.02
C TYR A 117 11.07 -6.82 -12.25
N PHE A 118 11.34 -5.64 -11.72
CA PHE A 118 10.31 -4.83 -11.06
C PHE A 118 10.41 -3.37 -11.49
N SER A 119 9.29 -2.69 -11.43
CA SER A 119 9.21 -1.24 -11.58
C SER A 119 8.23 -0.67 -10.58
N TYR A 120 8.42 0.58 -10.19
CA TYR A 120 7.51 1.27 -9.29
C TYR A 120 7.31 2.72 -9.70
N TYR A 121 6.22 3.30 -9.23
CA TYR A 121 5.91 4.71 -9.34
C TYR A 121 5.34 5.23 -8.02
N VAL A 122 5.78 6.42 -7.63
CA VAL A 122 5.27 7.14 -6.45
C VAL A 122 4.68 8.47 -6.90
N HIS A 123 3.41 8.67 -6.62
CA HIS A 123 2.67 9.87 -6.97
C HIS A 123 2.52 10.79 -5.76
N ASN A 124 2.52 12.12 -5.99
CA ASN A 124 2.54 13.15 -4.95
C ASN A 124 3.66 12.89 -3.93
N SER A 125 4.89 12.80 -4.44
CA SER A 125 6.07 12.44 -3.67
C SER A 125 6.44 13.49 -2.62
N TYR A 126 6.72 13.04 -1.41
CA TYR A 126 7.35 13.83 -0.34
C TYR A 126 8.88 13.63 -0.34
N LYS A 127 9.33 12.44 -0.70
CA LYS A 127 10.71 12.05 -1.03
C LYS A 127 10.68 11.16 -2.27
N LYS A 128 11.86 10.82 -2.81
CA LYS A 128 12.01 10.02 -4.05
C LYS A 128 11.15 8.76 -4.06
N ASN A 129 11.05 8.06 -2.93
CA ASN A 129 10.39 6.77 -2.77
C ASN A 129 9.19 6.80 -1.80
N ILE A 130 8.79 7.98 -1.30
CA ILE A 130 7.70 8.16 -0.34
C ILE A 130 6.71 9.20 -0.88
N GLY A 131 5.43 8.88 -0.86
CA GLY A 131 4.37 9.79 -1.31
C GLY A 131 2.97 9.34 -0.89
N LYS A 132 1.96 9.85 -1.57
CA LYS A 132 0.54 9.56 -1.27
C LYS A 132 0.03 8.28 -1.94
N ILE A 133 0.52 7.95 -3.11
CA ILE A 133 0.15 6.74 -3.86
C ILE A 133 1.43 6.08 -4.33
N ALA A 134 1.50 4.77 -4.21
CA ALA A 134 2.59 4.00 -4.78
C ALA A 134 2.04 2.78 -5.51
N THR A 135 2.67 2.44 -6.63
CA THR A 135 2.43 1.23 -7.40
C THR A 135 3.73 0.49 -7.60
N LEU A 136 3.65 -0.82 -7.60
CA LEU A 136 4.76 -1.73 -7.85
C LEU A 136 4.25 -2.83 -8.78
N ILE A 137 5.02 -3.15 -9.81
CA ILE A 137 4.78 -4.29 -10.68
C ILE A 137 6.01 -5.20 -10.70
N SER A 138 5.75 -6.48 -10.82
CA SER A 138 6.75 -7.49 -11.17
C SER A 138 6.45 -7.99 -12.58
N TYR A 139 7.47 -8.06 -13.44
CA TYR A 139 7.28 -8.43 -14.85
C TYR A 139 8.43 -9.27 -15.37
N LYS A 140 8.18 -10.01 -16.45
CA LYS A 140 9.20 -10.74 -17.19
C LYS A 140 9.40 -10.09 -18.55
N THR A 141 10.64 -10.08 -19.02
CA THR A 141 11.00 -9.64 -20.36
C THR A 141 12.22 -10.43 -20.83
N ASP A 142 12.30 -10.65 -22.13
CA ASP A 142 13.46 -11.29 -22.74
C ASP A 142 14.67 -10.34 -22.79
N GLU A 143 14.41 -9.02 -22.80
CA GLU A 143 15.43 -7.98 -22.84
C GLU A 143 15.16 -6.91 -21.77
N ASP A 144 16.10 -6.77 -20.82
CA ASP A 144 16.07 -5.68 -19.81
C ASP A 144 16.76 -4.43 -20.39
N ASN A 145 16.09 -3.79 -21.33
CA ASN A 145 16.56 -2.57 -21.99
C ASN A 145 15.76 -1.32 -21.51
N ASP A 146 16.15 -0.16 -22.01
CA ASP A 146 15.51 1.11 -21.60
C ASP A 146 14.05 1.19 -22.05
N GLU A 147 13.68 0.54 -23.15
CA GLU A 147 12.31 0.51 -23.64
C GLU A 147 11.40 -0.30 -22.71
N SER A 148 11.82 -1.51 -22.32
CA SER A 148 11.08 -2.35 -21.37
C SER A 148 10.93 -1.69 -20.00
N LYS A 149 11.96 -1.00 -19.51
CA LYS A 149 11.92 -0.23 -18.25
C LYS A 149 10.96 0.95 -18.35
N LEU A 150 10.99 1.68 -19.46
CA LEU A 150 10.07 2.81 -19.69
C LEU A 150 8.63 2.33 -19.76
N LEU A 151 8.36 1.23 -20.48
CA LEU A 151 7.03 0.62 -20.56
C LEU A 151 6.54 0.21 -19.17
N ALA A 152 7.36 -0.48 -18.39
CA ALA A 152 7.04 -0.89 -17.03
C ALA A 152 6.71 0.31 -16.11
N LYS A 153 7.47 1.40 -16.22
CA LYS A 153 7.20 2.64 -15.48
C LYS A 153 5.90 3.31 -15.91
N ASN A 154 5.63 3.37 -17.22
CA ASN A 154 4.38 3.91 -17.75
C ASN A 154 3.17 3.08 -17.28
N LEU A 155 3.31 1.75 -17.20
CA LEU A 155 2.29 0.88 -16.65
C LEU A 155 2.03 1.17 -15.16
N CYS A 156 3.07 1.38 -14.36
CA CYS A 156 2.92 1.80 -12.97
C CYS A 156 2.15 3.13 -12.86
N MET A 157 2.44 4.11 -13.70
CA MET A 157 1.72 5.39 -13.73
C MET A 157 0.25 5.20 -14.12
N HIS A 158 -0.02 4.35 -15.12
CA HIS A 158 -1.37 4.00 -15.53
C HIS A 158 -2.16 3.35 -14.38
N ILE A 159 -1.57 2.37 -13.69
CA ILE A 159 -2.17 1.71 -12.52
C ILE A 159 -2.49 2.75 -11.42
N ALA A 160 -1.57 3.69 -11.14
CA ALA A 160 -1.82 4.73 -10.15
C ALA A 160 -3.01 5.64 -10.50
N ALA A 161 -3.22 5.90 -11.80
CA ALA A 161 -4.31 6.75 -12.29
C ALA A 161 -5.65 6.00 -12.36
N SER A 162 -5.66 4.79 -12.92
CA SER A 162 -6.87 4.00 -13.18
C SER A 162 -7.35 3.21 -11.96
N LYS A 163 -6.45 2.86 -11.02
CA LYS A 163 -6.74 2.08 -9.81
C LYS A 163 -7.47 0.76 -10.11
N PRO A 164 -6.94 -0.09 -11.02
CA PRO A 164 -7.60 -1.32 -11.40
C PRO A 164 -7.85 -2.21 -10.18
N LEU A 165 -8.97 -2.94 -10.19
CA LEU A 165 -9.37 -3.81 -9.09
C LEU A 165 -8.62 -5.15 -9.10
N SER A 166 -8.09 -5.56 -10.26
CA SER A 166 -7.32 -6.80 -10.44
C SER A 166 -6.40 -6.70 -11.65
N LEU A 167 -5.50 -7.68 -11.81
CA LEU A 167 -4.62 -7.77 -12.97
C LEU A 167 -5.40 -8.19 -14.24
N ASN A 168 -6.39 -9.06 -14.08
CA ASN A 168 -7.25 -9.57 -15.16
C ASN A 168 -8.61 -10.00 -14.58
N VAL A 169 -9.56 -10.36 -15.46
CA VAL A 169 -10.92 -10.75 -15.07
C VAL A 169 -10.92 -12.03 -14.23
N GLU A 170 -10.01 -12.97 -14.48
CA GLU A 170 -9.92 -14.26 -13.77
C GLU A 170 -9.52 -14.09 -12.30
N THR A 171 -8.75 -13.04 -11.99
CA THR A 171 -8.29 -12.73 -10.62
C THR A 171 -9.20 -11.71 -9.91
N LEU A 172 -10.20 -11.17 -10.60
CA LEU A 172 -11.17 -10.26 -10.00
C LEU A 172 -12.06 -10.99 -9.00
N ASP A 173 -12.31 -10.37 -7.85
CA ASP A 173 -13.18 -10.93 -6.81
C ASP A 173 -14.59 -11.21 -7.35
N LYS A 174 -15.05 -12.46 -7.20
CA LYS A 174 -16.36 -12.90 -7.72
C LYS A 174 -17.52 -12.16 -7.06
N GLY A 175 -17.39 -11.80 -5.78
CA GLY A 175 -18.41 -11.05 -5.07
C GLY A 175 -18.55 -9.62 -5.63
N LEU A 176 -17.46 -9.00 -6.08
CA LEU A 176 -17.52 -7.71 -6.78
C LEU A 176 -18.23 -7.84 -8.14
N ILE A 177 -17.95 -8.91 -8.89
CA ILE A 177 -18.60 -9.17 -10.19
C ILE A 177 -20.11 -9.36 -9.98
N GLU A 178 -20.51 -10.20 -9.02
CA GLU A 178 -21.93 -10.46 -8.73
C GLU A 178 -22.65 -9.19 -8.27
N LYS A 179 -22.04 -8.44 -7.37
CA LYS A 179 -22.60 -7.16 -6.89
C LYS A 179 -22.81 -6.16 -8.02
N GLU A 180 -21.82 -6.00 -8.90
CA GLU A 180 -21.97 -5.10 -10.05
C GLU A 180 -23.04 -5.58 -11.02
N LYS A 181 -23.10 -6.89 -11.27
CA LYS A 181 -24.12 -7.50 -12.11
C LYS A 181 -25.54 -7.24 -11.58
N ASP A 182 -25.74 -7.38 -10.26
CA ASP A 182 -27.02 -7.11 -9.62
C ASP A 182 -27.42 -5.62 -9.73
N ILE A 183 -26.47 -4.72 -9.47
CA ILE A 183 -26.69 -3.27 -9.62
C ILE A 183 -27.11 -2.94 -11.08
N GLN A 184 -26.39 -3.47 -12.08
CA GLN A 184 -26.72 -3.20 -13.48
C GLN A 184 -28.06 -3.81 -13.88
N LEU A 185 -28.39 -5.02 -13.38
CA LEU A 185 -29.70 -5.65 -13.61
C LEU A 185 -30.84 -4.80 -13.06
N ASP A 186 -30.74 -4.29 -11.86
CA ASP A 186 -31.79 -3.48 -11.24
C ASP A 186 -32.00 -2.16 -12.00
N LEU A 187 -30.90 -1.53 -12.45
CA LEU A 187 -30.97 -0.34 -13.30
C LEU A 187 -31.64 -0.60 -14.65
N ILE A 188 -31.39 -1.77 -15.25
CA ILE A 188 -31.97 -2.10 -16.56
C ILE A 188 -33.45 -2.53 -16.45
N LYS A 189 -33.81 -3.32 -15.42
CA LYS A 189 -35.22 -3.75 -15.17
C LYS A 189 -36.16 -2.57 -15.00
N SER A 190 -35.71 -1.50 -14.36
CA SER A 190 -36.50 -0.28 -14.19
C SER A 190 -36.84 0.41 -15.52
N SER A 191 -36.19 0.05 -16.63
CA SER A 191 -36.41 0.61 -17.93
C SER A 191 -37.60 -0.03 -18.75
N GLY A 192 -38.26 -1.09 -18.22
CA GLY A 192 -39.40 -1.74 -18.84
C GLY A 192 -39.12 -2.47 -20.18
N LYS A 193 -37.84 -2.79 -20.44
CA LYS A 193 -37.43 -3.44 -21.71
C LYS A 193 -37.69 -4.95 -21.69
N PRO A 194 -37.90 -5.59 -22.87
CA PRO A 194 -38.01 -7.04 -22.98
C PRO A 194 -36.77 -7.78 -22.49
N GLN A 195 -36.93 -8.99 -21.93
CA GLN A 195 -35.88 -9.78 -21.29
C GLN A 195 -34.64 -10.01 -22.19
N ASN A 196 -34.86 -10.32 -23.45
CA ASN A 196 -33.78 -10.53 -24.44
C ASN A 196 -32.94 -9.28 -24.71
N ILE A 197 -33.55 -8.10 -24.53
CA ILE A 197 -32.84 -6.81 -24.65
C ILE A 197 -32.09 -6.51 -23.35
N ILE A 198 -32.67 -6.83 -22.18
CA ILE A 198 -32.02 -6.69 -20.86
C ILE A 198 -30.71 -7.47 -20.81
N GLU A 199 -30.70 -8.72 -21.29
CA GLU A 199 -29.52 -9.56 -21.31
C GLU A 199 -28.38 -8.96 -22.16
N LYS A 200 -28.70 -8.47 -23.36
CA LYS A 200 -27.71 -7.83 -24.23
C LYS A 200 -27.14 -6.54 -23.67
N ILE A 201 -27.99 -5.74 -23.00
CA ILE A 201 -27.54 -4.50 -22.34
C ILE A 201 -26.63 -4.84 -21.15
N LEU A 202 -27.01 -5.84 -20.34
CA LEU A 202 -26.22 -6.29 -19.22
C LEU A 202 -24.84 -6.76 -19.67
N ASP A 203 -24.77 -7.59 -20.72
CA ASP A 203 -23.50 -8.08 -21.27
C ASP A 203 -22.59 -6.91 -21.72
N GLY A 204 -23.15 -5.92 -22.39
CA GLY A 204 -22.43 -4.71 -22.77
C GLY A 204 -21.93 -3.89 -21.56
N LYS A 205 -22.74 -3.79 -20.52
CA LYS A 205 -22.37 -3.11 -19.27
C LYS A 205 -21.26 -3.83 -18.52
N MET A 206 -21.36 -5.17 -18.43
CA MET A 206 -20.32 -5.96 -17.77
C MET A 206 -19.00 -5.95 -18.57
N LYS A 207 -19.03 -5.96 -19.90
CA LYS A 207 -17.83 -5.76 -20.73
C LYS A 207 -17.16 -4.41 -20.44
N LYS A 208 -17.95 -3.35 -20.28
CA LYS A 208 -17.44 -2.03 -19.92
C LYS A 208 -16.78 -2.07 -18.53
N PHE A 209 -17.45 -2.64 -17.52
CA PHE A 209 -16.93 -2.81 -16.18
C PHE A 209 -15.58 -3.55 -16.15
N TYR A 210 -15.42 -4.60 -16.97
CA TYR A 210 -14.15 -5.33 -17.08
C TYR A 210 -13.04 -4.56 -17.80
N SER A 211 -13.36 -3.49 -18.52
CA SER A 211 -12.38 -2.66 -19.24
C SER A 211 -11.97 -1.39 -18.48
N GLU A 212 -12.66 -1.06 -17.42
CA GLU A 212 -12.37 0.07 -16.52
C GLU A 212 -11.53 -0.36 -15.32
#